data_ca18bf5e35075cb99748d944b9e28322
#
_entry.id   ca18bf5e35075cb99748d944b9e28322
#
_cell.length_a   1.000
_cell.length_b   1.000
_cell.length_c   1.000
_cell.angle_alpha   90.00
_cell.angle_beta   90.00
_cell.angle_gamma   90.00
#
_symmetry.space_group_name_H-M   'P 1'
#
loop_
_entity.id
_entity.type
_entity.pdbx_description
1 polymer ?
#
loop_
_entity_poly.entity_id
_entity_poly.type
_entity_poly.pdbx_seq_one_letter_code
_entity_poly.pdbx_strand_id
1 'polypeptide(L)'
;HSIVNFIKDAKARGYFVTLFYVGLESVELSKRRVAIRAAKNGHSIDGAVLERRYDASFVNLARLIGVCDEIYFYDNSAPIKNEDEQKFSNLALVAKKQDGCVMRISDKKYEWFERVMRKAETAC
;
A
#
# COMPACT_ATOMS: atom_id res chain seq x y z
N HIS A 1 6.26 -7.67 16.74
CA HIS A 1 6.42 -8.69 15.72
C HIS A 1 6.09 -8.10 14.33
N SER A 2 7.01 -8.22 13.41
CA SER A 2 6.85 -7.58 12.10
C SER A 2 6.09 -8.47 11.12
N ILE A 3 5.36 -7.82 10.20
CA ILE A 3 4.67 -8.52 9.11
C ILE A 3 5.67 -9.27 8.21
N VAL A 4 6.87 -8.73 8.03
CA VAL A 4 7.92 -9.37 7.23
C VAL A 4 8.31 -10.71 7.82
N ASN A 5 8.51 -10.76 9.14
CA ASN A 5 8.85 -12.03 9.81
C ASN A 5 7.72 -13.04 9.75
N PHE A 6 6.48 -12.56 9.88
CA PHE A 6 5.31 -13.42 9.73
C PHE A 6 5.28 -14.07 8.34
N ILE A 7 5.54 -13.29 7.29
CA ILE A 7 5.55 -13.80 5.92
C ILE A 7 6.71 -14.77 5.69
N LYS A 8 7.90 -14.45 6.22
CA LYS A 8 9.04 -15.36 6.14
C LYS A 8 8.74 -16.70 6.78
N ASP A 9 8.08 -16.70 7.94
CA ASP A 9 7.69 -17.93 8.61
C ASP A 9 6.68 -18.72 7.79
N ALA A 10 5.71 -18.05 7.20
CA ALA A 10 4.73 -18.71 6.34
C ALA A 10 5.40 -19.37 5.13
N LYS A 11 6.33 -18.66 4.50
CA LYS A 11 7.05 -19.19 3.35
C LYS A 11 7.94 -20.37 3.74
N ALA A 12 8.57 -20.33 4.91
CA ALA A 12 9.37 -21.45 5.41
C ALA A 12 8.53 -22.69 5.61
N ARG A 13 7.22 -22.52 5.82
CA ARG A 13 6.27 -23.64 5.97
C ARG A 13 5.62 -24.06 4.66
N GLY A 14 6.05 -23.51 3.54
CA GLY A 14 5.58 -23.89 2.22
C GLY A 14 4.40 -23.10 1.68
N TYR A 15 3.98 -22.02 2.36
CA TYR A 15 2.89 -21.19 1.87
C TYR A 15 3.32 -20.29 0.72
N PHE A 16 2.43 -20.13 -0.25
CA PHE A 16 2.55 -19.12 -1.28
C PHE A 16 1.86 -17.87 -0.76
N VAL A 17 2.56 -16.73 -0.75
CA VAL A 17 2.05 -15.51 -0.12
C VAL A 17 1.76 -14.45 -1.17
N THR A 18 0.51 -14.01 -1.21
CA THR A 18 0.04 -12.91 -2.06
C THR A 18 -0.32 -11.72 -1.19
N LEU A 19 0.17 -10.55 -1.55
CA LEU A 19 -0.11 -9.29 -0.86
C LEU A 19 -0.92 -8.37 -1.77
N PHE A 20 -1.97 -7.79 -1.21
CA PHE A 20 -2.72 -6.71 -1.86
C PHE A 20 -2.40 -5.42 -1.11
N TYR A 21 -1.74 -4.50 -1.77
CA TYR A 21 -1.35 -3.22 -1.17
C TYR A 21 -2.14 -2.09 -1.81
N VAL A 22 -2.68 -1.21 -0.97
CA VAL A 22 -3.46 -0.06 -1.42
C VAL A 22 -2.74 1.21 -0.97
N GLY A 23 -2.25 1.99 -1.94
CA GLY A 23 -1.53 3.23 -1.69
C GLY A 23 -2.39 4.46 -1.88
N LEU A 24 -1.94 5.57 -1.30
CA LEU A 24 -2.52 6.90 -1.47
C LEU A 24 -1.45 7.86 -1.96
N GLU A 25 -1.86 8.82 -2.78
CA GLU A 25 -0.92 9.77 -3.40
C GLU A 25 -0.22 10.69 -2.41
N SER A 26 -0.85 10.97 -1.27
CA SER A 26 -0.27 11.88 -0.27
C SER A 26 -0.77 11.59 1.13
N VAL A 27 0.02 12.02 2.12
CA VAL A 27 -0.38 11.96 3.52
C VAL A 27 -1.54 12.90 3.81
N GLU A 28 -1.65 14.00 3.08
CA GLU A 28 -2.75 14.96 3.21
C GLU A 28 -4.09 14.30 2.89
N LEU A 29 -4.13 13.48 1.85
CA LEU A 29 -5.33 12.73 1.51
C LEU A 29 -5.69 11.74 2.62
N SER A 30 -4.71 11.05 3.19
CA SER A 30 -4.90 10.16 4.33
C SER A 30 -5.48 10.91 5.52
N LYS A 31 -4.92 12.08 5.84
CA LYS A 31 -5.40 12.92 6.95
C LYS A 31 -6.85 13.36 6.74
N ARG A 32 -7.20 13.77 5.52
CA ARG A 32 -8.57 14.18 5.20
C ARG A 32 -9.56 13.04 5.38
N ARG A 33 -9.21 11.85 4.90
CA ARG A 33 -10.09 10.69 5.02
C ARG A 33 -10.28 10.24 6.46
N VAL A 34 -9.20 10.30 7.26
CA VAL A 34 -9.27 10.02 8.70
C VAL A 34 -10.13 11.04 9.41
N ALA A 35 -9.99 12.33 9.07
CA ALA A 35 -10.80 13.41 9.68
C ALA A 35 -12.28 13.22 9.36
N ILE A 36 -12.64 12.85 8.14
CA ILE A 36 -14.03 12.60 7.75
C ILE A 36 -14.60 11.44 8.57
N ARG A 37 -13.86 10.34 8.71
CA ARG A 37 -14.30 9.20 9.51
C ARG A 37 -14.41 9.55 10.99
N ALA A 38 -13.49 10.36 11.51
CA ALA A 38 -13.52 10.81 12.91
C ALA A 38 -14.76 11.65 13.19
N ALA A 39 -15.15 12.51 12.26
CA ALA A 39 -16.36 13.33 12.40
C ALA A 39 -17.62 12.48 12.52
N LYS A 40 -17.62 11.29 11.89
CA LYS A 40 -18.75 10.36 11.95
C LYS A 40 -18.70 9.45 13.17
N ASN A 41 -17.53 8.96 13.54
CA ASN A 41 -17.36 7.89 14.52
C ASN A 41 -16.76 8.35 15.86
N GLY A 42 -16.38 9.63 15.98
CA GLY A 42 -15.82 10.19 17.21
C GLY A 42 -14.40 9.80 17.53
N HIS A 43 -13.67 9.17 16.61
CA HIS A 43 -12.28 8.79 16.79
C HIS A 43 -11.38 9.58 15.84
N SER A 44 -10.28 10.11 16.35
CA SER A 44 -9.30 10.80 15.53
C SER A 44 -7.89 10.28 15.82
N ILE A 45 -7.00 10.45 14.84
CA ILE A 45 -5.59 10.10 14.96
C ILE A 45 -4.78 11.37 14.71
N ASP A 46 -3.78 11.60 15.56
CA ASP A 46 -2.87 12.74 15.44
C ASP A 46 -2.22 12.76 14.05
N GLY A 47 -2.16 13.93 13.42
CA GLY A 47 -1.55 14.10 12.11
C GLY A 47 -0.08 13.69 12.07
N ALA A 48 0.68 13.92 13.14
CA ALA A 48 2.07 13.50 13.22
C ALA A 48 2.20 11.97 13.22
N VAL A 49 1.27 11.27 13.85
CA VAL A 49 1.23 9.81 13.83
C VAL A 49 0.93 9.30 12.42
N LEU A 50 -0.01 9.94 11.72
CA LEU A 50 -0.34 9.57 10.34
C LEU A 50 0.86 9.78 9.42
N GLU A 51 1.60 10.86 9.58
CA GLU A 51 2.80 11.11 8.78
C GLU A 51 3.85 10.04 8.99
N ARG A 52 4.12 9.66 10.25
CA ARG A 52 5.08 8.61 10.56
C ARG A 52 4.66 7.27 9.98
N ARG A 53 3.37 6.93 10.08
CA ARG A 53 2.84 5.69 9.52
C ARG A 53 2.93 5.67 8.01
N TYR A 54 2.64 6.81 7.36
CA TYR A 54 2.72 6.94 5.91
C TYR A 54 4.15 6.68 5.43
N ASP A 55 5.13 7.36 6.04
CA ASP A 55 6.54 7.19 5.67
C ASP A 55 7.05 5.79 5.98
N ALA A 56 6.70 5.25 7.14
CA ALA A 56 7.12 3.90 7.54
C ALA A 56 6.56 2.82 6.62
N SER A 57 5.35 3.04 6.07
CA SER A 57 4.74 2.07 5.16
C SER A 57 5.57 1.83 3.92
N PHE A 58 6.28 2.83 3.43
CA PHE A 58 7.13 2.68 2.24
C PHE A 58 8.36 1.81 2.51
N VAL A 59 8.96 1.96 3.68
CA VAL A 59 10.08 1.11 4.09
C VAL A 59 9.63 -0.34 4.24
N ASN A 60 8.48 -0.54 4.88
CA ASN A 60 7.93 -1.88 5.07
C ASN A 60 7.54 -2.51 3.73
N LEU A 61 6.92 -1.74 2.85
CA LEU A 61 6.51 -2.25 1.53
C LEU A 61 7.74 -2.65 0.71
N ALA A 62 8.81 -1.86 0.76
CA ALA A 62 10.05 -2.21 0.06
C ALA A 62 10.58 -3.57 0.53
N ARG A 63 10.50 -3.86 1.84
CA ARG A 63 10.89 -5.15 2.39
C ARG A 63 9.96 -6.27 1.95
N LEU A 64 8.65 -5.99 1.92
CA LEU A 64 7.64 -6.97 1.51
C LEU A 64 7.80 -7.36 0.04
N ILE A 65 8.25 -6.44 -0.81
CA ILE A 65 8.53 -6.74 -2.21
C ILE A 65 9.56 -7.86 -2.35
N GLY A 66 10.51 -7.91 -1.43
CA GLY A 66 11.54 -8.95 -1.45
C GLY A 66 11.10 -10.31 -0.93
N VAL A 67 10.02 -10.39 -0.16
CA VAL A 67 9.63 -11.64 0.52
C VAL A 67 8.32 -12.25 0.04
N CYS A 68 7.38 -11.45 -0.47
CA CYS A 68 6.11 -11.99 -0.99
C CYS A 68 6.29 -12.62 -2.36
N ASP A 69 5.53 -13.66 -2.64
CA ASP A 69 5.55 -14.33 -3.94
C ASP A 69 4.87 -13.50 -5.01
N GLU A 70 3.70 -12.95 -4.69
CA GLU A 70 2.94 -12.05 -5.55
C GLU A 70 2.51 -10.81 -4.78
N ILE A 71 2.48 -9.68 -5.48
CA ILE A 71 1.96 -8.44 -4.91
C ILE A 71 1.14 -7.73 -5.98
N TYR A 72 -0.03 -7.24 -5.58
CA TYR A 72 -0.87 -6.37 -6.41
C TYR A 72 -0.86 -4.99 -5.77
N PHE A 73 -0.37 -4.01 -6.51
CA PHE A 73 -0.27 -2.62 -6.03
C PHE A 73 -1.43 -1.82 -6.59
N TYR A 74 -2.26 -1.30 -5.71
CA TYR A 74 -3.42 -0.47 -6.08
C TYR A 74 -3.25 0.93 -5.55
N ASP A 75 -3.85 1.90 -6.24
CA ASP A 75 -3.96 3.28 -5.75
C ASP A 75 -5.43 3.59 -5.48
N ASN A 76 -5.71 4.16 -4.33
CA ASN A 76 -7.05 4.55 -3.90
C ASN A 76 -7.17 6.05 -3.72
N SER A 77 -6.51 6.82 -4.60
CA SER A 77 -6.52 8.29 -4.53
C SER A 77 -7.70 8.92 -5.27
N ALA A 78 -8.43 8.14 -6.07
CA ALA A 78 -9.57 8.66 -6.82
C ALA A 78 -10.62 9.26 -5.87
N PRO A 79 -11.29 10.37 -6.28
CA PRO A 79 -12.29 10.99 -5.43
C PRO A 79 -13.43 10.03 -5.07
N ILE A 80 -13.83 10.05 -3.81
CA ILE A 80 -14.96 9.27 -3.33
C ILE A 80 -16.21 10.15 -3.42
N LYS A 81 -17.18 9.74 -4.25
CA LYS A 81 -18.41 10.52 -4.48
C LYS A 81 -19.41 10.33 -3.36
N ASN A 82 -19.47 9.13 -2.78
CA ASN A 82 -20.33 8.81 -1.64
C ASN A 82 -19.73 7.66 -0.84
N GLU A 83 -20.34 7.36 0.32
CA GLU A 83 -19.81 6.32 1.22
C GLU A 83 -19.81 4.92 0.60
N ASP A 84 -20.79 4.63 -0.25
CA ASP A 84 -20.91 3.32 -0.87
C ASP A 84 -19.79 3.09 -1.90
N GLU A 85 -19.20 4.18 -2.43
CA GLU A 85 -18.11 4.11 -3.38
C GLU A 85 -16.74 3.92 -2.71
N GLN A 86 -16.68 3.86 -1.39
CA GLN A 86 -15.44 3.53 -0.69
C GLN A 86 -15.02 2.07 -0.89
N LYS A 87 -15.79 1.32 -1.62
CA LYS A 87 -15.48 -0.05 -1.96
C LYS A 87 -14.46 -0.10 -3.11
N PHE A 88 -14.10 -1.29 -3.50
CA PHE A 88 -13.02 -1.59 -4.43
C PHE A 88 -13.14 -0.97 -5.82
N SER A 89 -14.29 -0.38 -6.17
CA SER A 89 -14.54 0.20 -7.50
C SER A 89 -13.65 1.40 -7.84
N ASN A 90 -13.08 2.05 -6.82
CA ASN A 90 -12.22 3.23 -7.02
C ASN A 90 -10.73 2.90 -7.05
N LEU A 91 -10.38 1.63 -6.95
CA LEU A 91 -8.98 1.21 -6.95
C LEU A 91 -8.44 1.17 -8.38
N ALA A 92 -7.26 1.75 -8.58
CA ALA A 92 -6.52 1.64 -9.81
C ALA A 92 -5.36 0.67 -9.63
N LEU A 93 -5.24 -0.32 -10.51
CA LEU A 93 -4.11 -1.24 -10.48
C LEU A 93 -2.88 -0.53 -11.04
N VAL A 94 -1.88 -0.36 -10.19
CA VAL A 94 -0.64 0.36 -10.52
C VAL A 94 0.39 -0.58 -11.11
N ALA A 95 0.62 -1.70 -10.45
CA ALA A 95 1.67 -2.64 -10.79
C ALA A 95 1.40 -3.98 -10.11
N LYS A 96 2.16 -5.00 -10.51
CA LYS A 96 2.13 -6.28 -9.81
C LYS A 96 3.52 -6.91 -9.79
N LYS A 97 3.80 -7.67 -8.74
CA LYS A 97 4.97 -8.55 -8.69
C LYS A 97 4.52 -9.97 -8.99
N GLN A 98 5.21 -10.63 -9.92
CA GLN A 98 4.95 -12.03 -10.28
C GLN A 98 6.25 -12.64 -10.80
N ASP A 99 6.54 -13.88 -10.40
CA ASP A 99 7.73 -14.60 -10.85
C ASP A 99 9.05 -13.84 -10.61
N GLY A 100 9.13 -13.14 -9.47
CA GLY A 100 10.32 -12.40 -9.08
C GLY A 100 10.44 -11.02 -9.70
N CYS A 101 9.52 -10.63 -10.57
CA CYS A 101 9.57 -9.35 -11.29
C CYS A 101 8.43 -8.45 -10.93
N VAL A 102 8.72 -7.15 -10.77
CA VAL A 102 7.70 -6.11 -10.60
C VAL A 102 7.43 -5.49 -11.96
N MET A 103 6.17 -5.55 -12.40
CA MET A 103 5.73 -5.01 -13.69
C MET A 103 4.77 -3.86 -13.47
N ARG A 104 5.05 -2.73 -14.10
CA ARG A 104 4.13 -1.58 -14.10
C ARG A 104 2.99 -1.87 -15.06
N ILE A 105 1.76 -1.71 -14.57
CA ILE A 105 0.54 -1.97 -15.34
C ILE A 105 -0.06 -0.66 -15.85
N SER A 106 -0.11 0.36 -14.97
CA SER A 106 -0.69 1.66 -15.31
C SER A 106 0.27 2.52 -16.12
N ASP A 107 -0.26 3.24 -17.10
CA ASP A 107 0.51 4.26 -17.84
C ASP A 107 0.73 5.51 -16.97
N LYS A 108 -0.13 5.74 -15.99
CA LYS A 108 0.02 6.86 -15.07
C LYS A 108 1.14 6.58 -14.08
N LYS A 109 1.96 7.60 -13.82
CA LYS A 109 3.03 7.51 -12.84
C LYS A 109 2.49 7.87 -11.46
N TYR A 110 2.70 6.96 -10.50
CA TYR A 110 2.31 7.16 -9.11
C TYR A 110 3.56 7.40 -8.28
N GLU A 111 3.68 8.59 -7.70
CA GLU A 111 4.90 8.98 -6.99
C GLU A 111 5.19 8.08 -5.79
N TRP A 112 4.15 7.68 -5.04
CA TRP A 112 4.36 6.77 -3.90
C TRP A 112 4.96 5.43 -4.35
N PHE A 113 4.50 4.92 -5.48
CA PHE A 113 5.02 3.65 -6.02
C PHE A 113 6.48 3.81 -6.46
N GLU A 114 6.82 4.88 -7.15
CA GLU A 114 8.20 5.14 -7.57
C GLU A 114 9.11 5.31 -6.34
N ARG A 115 8.61 5.97 -5.29
CA ARG A 115 9.34 6.11 -4.03
C ARG A 115 9.64 4.76 -3.39
N VAL A 116 8.68 3.85 -3.38
CA VAL A 116 8.88 2.49 -2.88
C VAL A 116 9.91 1.75 -3.72
N MET A 117 9.80 1.84 -5.04
CA MET A 117 10.71 1.14 -5.94
C MET A 117 12.16 1.62 -5.81
N ARG A 118 12.37 2.90 -5.50
CA ARG A 118 13.71 3.41 -5.21
C ARG A 118 14.33 2.81 -3.96
N LYS A 119 13.49 2.38 -3.00
CA LYS A 119 13.94 1.73 -1.76
C LYS A 119 14.08 0.22 -1.90
N ALA A 120 13.40 -0.37 -2.86
CA ALA A 120 13.42 -1.81 -3.08
C ALA A 120 14.67 -2.21 -3.86
N GLU A 121 15.31 -3.28 -3.41
CA GLU A 121 16.50 -3.79 -4.10
C GLU A 121 16.13 -4.73 -5.25
N THR A 122 14.86 -5.11 -5.32
CA THR A 122 14.38 -6.06 -6.32
C THR A 122 13.85 -5.30 -7.52
N ALA A 123 14.57 -5.41 -8.63
CA ALA A 123 14.08 -4.99 -9.93
C ALA A 123 14.18 -6.20 -10.86
N CYS A 124 13.27 -6.30 -11.77
CA CYS A 124 13.38 -7.33 -12.78
C CYS A 124 14.43 -6.95 -13.79
#